data_89cf8eb2c42495684e96a501a8d4ab70
#
_entry.id   89cf8eb2c42495684e96a501a8d4ab70
#
_cell.length_a   1.000
_cell.length_b   1.000
_cell.length_c   1.000
_cell.angle_alpha   90.00
_cell.angle_beta   90.00
_cell.angle_gamma   90.00
#
_symmetry.space_group_name_H-M   'P 1'
#
loop_
_entity.id
_entity.type
_entity.pdbx_description
1 polymer ?
#
loop_
_entity_poly.entity_id
_entity_poly.type
_entity_poly.pdbx_seq_one_letter_code
_entity_poly.pdbx_strand_id
1 'polypeptide(L)'
;KNREGELLTDRAQLVGKFEDGGIEAHATNWCKCILNKSIETNSPIEKGAFATILAHMANISYLTGTRVVYDPQARKFVNNPKADAYLKRSYRSPWQFPKV
;
A
#
# COMPACT_ATOMS: atom_id res chain seq x y z
N LYS A 1 -19.03 -12.30 5.37
CA LYS A 1 -20.18 -13.05 5.91
C LYS A 1 -20.72 -13.96 4.84
N ASN A 2 -21.13 -15.18 5.21
CA ASN A 2 -21.87 -16.06 4.32
C ASN A 2 -23.31 -15.53 4.09
N ARG A 3 -24.12 -16.24 3.29
CA ARG A 3 -25.52 -15.85 3.04
C ARG A 3 -26.40 -15.84 4.30
N GLU A 4 -25.98 -16.52 5.36
CA GLU A 4 -26.67 -16.62 6.65
C GLU A 4 -26.20 -15.56 7.66
N GLY A 5 -25.25 -14.69 7.24
CA GLY A 5 -24.74 -13.59 8.06
C GLY A 5 -23.61 -13.97 9.01
N GLU A 6 -23.18 -15.22 9.02
CA GLU A 6 -22.02 -15.66 9.81
C GLU A 6 -20.69 -15.13 9.22
N LEU A 7 -19.74 -14.84 10.08
CA LEU A 7 -18.38 -14.52 9.66
C LEU A 7 -17.72 -15.79 9.10
N LEU A 8 -17.29 -15.75 7.84
CA LEU A 8 -16.60 -16.87 7.19
C LEU A 8 -15.26 -17.23 7.84
N THR A 9 -14.72 -16.33 8.63
CA THR A 9 -13.48 -16.51 9.37
C THR A 9 -13.53 -15.76 10.68
N ASP A 10 -13.05 -16.40 11.73
CA ASP A 10 -12.83 -15.70 13.00
C ASP A 10 -11.74 -14.64 12.79
N ARG A 11 -12.09 -13.39 13.08
CA ARG A 11 -11.21 -12.26 12.95
C ARG A 11 -9.93 -12.43 13.82
N ALA A 12 -10.05 -13.13 14.93
CA ALA A 12 -8.94 -13.46 15.81
C ALA A 12 -7.96 -14.48 15.20
N GLN A 13 -8.43 -15.33 14.27
CA GLN A 13 -7.56 -16.28 13.55
C GLN A 13 -6.83 -15.65 12.37
N LEU A 14 -7.44 -14.63 11.75
CA LEU A 14 -6.81 -13.88 10.64
C LEU A 14 -5.76 -12.89 11.12
N VAL A 15 -6.00 -12.31 12.27
CA VAL A 15 -5.07 -11.38 12.92
C VAL A 15 -4.37 -12.19 13.99
N GLY A 16 -3.31 -12.92 13.67
CA GLY A 16 -2.47 -13.55 14.69
C GLY A 16 -2.23 -12.59 15.87
N LYS A 17 -1.76 -13.08 16.98
CA LYS A 17 -1.34 -12.21 18.11
C LYS A 17 -0.26 -11.26 17.60
N PHE A 18 -0.67 -10.10 17.10
CA PHE A 18 0.23 -8.98 16.96
C PHE A 18 0.56 -8.50 18.37
N GLU A 19 1.76 -8.77 18.79
CA GLU A 19 2.35 -7.97 19.88
C GLU A 19 2.57 -6.57 19.29
N ASP A 20 1.47 -5.83 19.19
CA ASP A 20 1.51 -4.47 18.70
C ASP A 20 2.08 -3.60 19.83
N GLY A 21 3.35 -3.30 19.71
CA GLY A 21 3.97 -2.28 20.55
C GLY A 21 3.42 -0.88 20.30
N GLY A 22 2.42 -0.75 19.43
CA GLY A 22 1.77 0.49 19.08
C GLY A 22 2.70 1.51 18.43
N ILE A 23 2.18 2.72 18.30
CA ILE A 23 2.91 3.86 17.72
C ILE A 23 4.18 4.20 18.50
N GLU A 24 4.18 3.95 19.79
CA GLU A 24 5.29 4.24 20.69
C GLU A 24 6.50 3.32 20.42
N ALA A 25 6.26 2.02 20.23
CA ALA A 25 7.31 1.09 19.85
C ALA A 25 7.85 1.37 18.44
N HIS A 26 6.97 1.76 17.52
CA HIS A 26 7.37 2.16 16.16
C HIS A 26 8.25 3.41 16.17
N ALA A 27 7.87 4.46 16.88
CA ALA A 27 8.64 5.68 17.02
C ALA A 27 9.99 5.43 17.73
N THR A 28 9.98 4.60 18.78
CA THR A 28 11.21 4.21 19.49
C THR A 28 12.18 3.46 18.58
N ASN A 29 11.69 2.51 17.77
CA ASN A 29 12.50 1.81 16.79
C ASN A 29 13.12 2.78 15.79
N TRP A 30 12.33 3.71 15.25
CA TRP A 30 12.81 4.73 14.31
C TRP A 30 13.90 5.60 14.92
N CYS A 31 13.70 6.13 16.12
CA CYS A 31 14.71 6.90 16.84
C CYS A 31 16.01 6.11 17.07
N LYS A 32 15.90 4.83 17.47
CA LYS A 32 17.06 3.95 17.66
C LYS A 32 17.81 3.75 16.34
N CYS A 33 17.12 3.57 15.22
CA CYS A 33 17.74 3.44 13.91
C CYS A 33 18.53 4.70 13.53
N ILE A 34 17.98 5.89 13.80
CA ILE A 34 18.68 7.17 13.56
C ILE A 34 19.95 7.25 14.40
N LEU A 35 19.86 7.01 15.70
CA LEU A 35 21.00 7.08 16.61
C LEU A 35 22.10 6.08 16.24
N ASN A 36 21.73 4.88 15.83
CA ASN A 36 22.66 3.82 15.45
C ASN A 36 23.10 3.91 13.97
N LYS A 37 22.63 4.92 13.23
CA LYS A 37 22.86 5.05 11.77
C LYS A 37 22.49 3.78 11.01
N SER A 38 21.43 3.09 11.46
CA SER A 38 20.90 1.87 10.82
C SER A 38 19.73 2.21 9.91
N ILE A 39 19.63 1.52 8.79
CA ILE A 39 18.47 1.56 7.89
C ILE A 39 17.48 0.42 8.13
N GLU A 40 17.80 -0.49 9.04
CA GLU A 40 16.97 -1.68 9.35
C GLU A 40 15.83 -1.32 10.32
N THR A 41 14.85 -0.61 9.80
CA THR A 41 13.63 -0.28 10.55
C THR A 41 12.67 -1.47 10.57
N ASN A 42 11.81 -1.57 11.59
CA ASN A 42 10.75 -2.58 11.64
C ASN A 42 9.76 -2.47 10.47
N SER A 43 9.62 -1.27 9.91
CA SER A 43 8.76 -0.98 8.77
C SER A 43 9.57 -0.24 7.68
N PRO A 44 10.38 -0.96 6.91
CA PRO A 44 11.12 -0.35 5.81
C PRO A 44 10.18 0.21 4.75
N ILE A 45 10.64 1.27 4.08
CA ILE A 45 9.83 2.03 3.10
C ILE A 45 9.28 1.13 1.97
N GLU A 46 10.01 0.10 1.60
CA GLU A 46 9.59 -0.86 0.57
C GLU A 46 8.32 -1.61 0.95
N LYS A 47 8.19 -2.02 2.22
CA LYS A 47 6.97 -2.67 2.74
C LYS A 47 5.79 -1.71 2.73
N GLY A 48 6.01 -0.45 3.17
CA GLY A 48 5.00 0.60 3.14
C GLY A 48 4.55 0.92 1.71
N ALA A 49 5.50 1.07 0.79
CA ALA A 49 5.23 1.31 -0.62
C ALA A 49 4.42 0.16 -1.24
N PHE A 50 4.82 -1.09 -0.97
CA PHE A 50 4.10 -2.26 -1.48
C PHE A 50 2.65 -2.33 -0.97
N ALA A 51 2.43 -2.13 0.31
CA ALA A 51 1.09 -2.10 0.90
C ALA A 51 0.22 -0.99 0.28
N THR A 52 0.80 0.19 0.05
CA THR A 52 0.13 1.33 -0.59
C THR A 52 -0.23 1.03 -2.05
N ILE A 53 0.67 0.41 -2.81
CA ILE A 53 0.42 0.00 -4.20
C ILE A 53 -0.78 -0.97 -4.26
N LEU A 54 -0.86 -1.96 -3.37
CA LEU A 54 -1.98 -2.90 -3.33
C LEU A 54 -3.32 -2.19 -3.10
N ALA A 55 -3.36 -1.23 -2.17
CA ALA A 55 -4.57 -0.44 -1.92
C ALA A 55 -4.96 0.40 -3.15
N HIS A 56 -4.01 1.03 -3.82
CA HIS A 56 -4.26 1.76 -5.06
C HIS A 56 -4.73 0.86 -6.20
N MET A 57 -4.16 -0.34 -6.36
CA MET A 57 -4.62 -1.31 -7.36
C MET A 57 -6.08 -1.70 -7.13
N ALA A 58 -6.50 -1.92 -5.89
CA ALA A 58 -7.90 -2.20 -5.57
C ALA A 58 -8.82 -1.05 -5.98
N ASN A 59 -8.44 0.21 -5.67
CA ASN A 59 -9.19 1.39 -6.08
C ASN A 59 -9.25 1.55 -7.60
N ILE A 60 -8.15 1.36 -8.31
CA ILE A 60 -8.10 1.47 -9.76
C ILE A 60 -8.96 0.39 -10.42
N SER A 61 -8.91 -0.84 -9.92
CA SER A 61 -9.77 -1.94 -10.39
C SER A 61 -11.25 -1.59 -10.21
N TYR A 62 -11.62 -1.04 -9.05
CA TYR A 62 -12.98 -0.58 -8.78
C TYR A 62 -13.42 0.55 -9.73
N LEU A 63 -12.60 1.59 -9.89
CA LEU A 63 -12.92 2.76 -10.73
C LEU A 63 -12.98 2.43 -12.22
N THR A 64 -12.15 1.48 -12.68
CA THR A 64 -12.13 1.07 -14.09
C THR A 64 -13.13 -0.03 -14.42
N GLY A 65 -13.65 -0.73 -13.39
CA GLY A 65 -14.52 -1.89 -13.56
C GLY A 65 -13.80 -3.08 -14.19
N THR A 66 -12.46 -3.13 -14.12
CA THR A 66 -11.66 -4.17 -14.78
C THR A 66 -10.68 -4.81 -13.81
N ARG A 67 -10.34 -6.07 -14.06
CA ARG A 67 -9.20 -6.71 -13.40
C ARG A 67 -7.92 -5.99 -13.81
N VAL A 68 -7.09 -5.61 -12.85
CA VAL A 68 -5.80 -4.98 -13.10
C VAL A 68 -4.66 -5.94 -12.73
N VAL A 69 -3.61 -5.94 -13.55
CA VAL A 69 -2.35 -6.63 -13.31
C VAL A 69 -1.25 -5.59 -13.45
N TYR A 70 -0.54 -5.32 -12.37
CA TYR A 70 0.52 -4.32 -12.36
C TYR A 70 1.88 -4.97 -12.59
N ASP A 71 2.65 -4.42 -13.52
CA ASP A 71 4.05 -4.77 -13.75
C ASP A 71 4.94 -3.76 -12.99
N PRO A 72 5.62 -4.19 -11.90
CA PRO A 72 6.44 -3.29 -11.11
C PRO A 72 7.72 -2.84 -11.83
N GLN A 73 8.18 -3.59 -12.84
CA GLN A 73 9.36 -3.26 -13.62
C GLN A 73 9.05 -2.20 -14.68
N ALA A 74 7.99 -2.42 -15.43
CA ALA A 74 7.49 -1.46 -16.39
C ALA A 74 6.78 -0.27 -15.74
N ARG A 75 6.43 -0.37 -14.44
CA ARG A 75 5.62 0.60 -13.69
C ARG A 75 4.32 0.97 -14.40
N LYS A 76 3.65 -0.03 -14.96
CA LYS A 76 2.42 0.09 -15.75
C LYS A 76 1.48 -1.09 -15.49
N PHE A 77 0.23 -0.93 -15.88
CA PHE A 77 -0.71 -2.04 -15.91
C PHE A 77 -0.58 -2.82 -17.24
N VAL A 78 -0.57 -4.14 -17.14
CA VAL A 78 -0.46 -5.01 -18.31
C VAL A 78 -1.72 -4.89 -19.15
N ASN A 79 -1.55 -4.47 -20.40
CA ASN A 79 -2.63 -4.35 -21.40
C ASN A 79 -3.87 -3.55 -20.93
N ASN A 80 -3.69 -2.56 -20.05
CA ASN A 80 -4.79 -1.77 -19.54
C ASN A 80 -4.48 -0.25 -19.50
N PRO A 81 -4.51 0.43 -20.66
CA PRO A 81 -4.22 1.86 -20.73
C PRO A 81 -5.22 2.72 -19.96
N LYS A 82 -6.46 2.23 -19.74
CA LYS A 82 -7.45 2.90 -18.92
C LYS A 82 -7.03 2.93 -17.45
N ALA A 83 -6.42 1.85 -16.96
CA ALA A 83 -5.86 1.80 -15.62
C ALA A 83 -4.59 2.64 -15.50
N ASP A 84 -3.75 2.69 -16.54
CA ASP A 84 -2.54 3.50 -16.57
C ASP A 84 -2.81 5.00 -16.39
N ALA A 85 -3.95 5.48 -16.83
CA ALA A 85 -4.35 6.88 -16.63
C ALA A 85 -4.46 7.27 -15.15
N TYR A 86 -4.67 6.29 -14.26
CA TYR A 86 -4.75 6.51 -12.80
C TYR A 86 -3.40 6.40 -12.08
N LEU A 87 -2.31 6.03 -12.78
CA LEU A 87 -0.96 5.97 -12.17
C LEU A 87 -0.42 7.37 -11.84
N LYS A 88 -0.94 8.39 -12.47
CA LYS A 88 -0.55 9.78 -12.21
C LYS A 88 -1.78 10.62 -11.96
N ARG A 89 -1.70 11.45 -10.93
CA ARG A 89 -2.73 12.46 -10.68
C ARG A 89 -2.49 13.67 -11.58
N SER A 90 -3.55 14.17 -12.20
CA SER A 90 -3.47 15.49 -12.86
C SER A 90 -3.41 16.58 -11.78
N TYR A 91 -2.43 17.46 -11.89
CA TYR A 91 -2.28 18.59 -10.99
C TYR A 91 -3.08 19.79 -11.52
N ARG A 92 -3.63 20.55 -10.59
CA ARG A 92 -4.29 21.83 -10.89
C ARG A 92 -3.23 22.84 -11.32
N SER A 93 -3.47 23.58 -12.42
CA SER A 93 -2.61 24.70 -12.82
C SER A 93 -2.45 25.71 -11.66
N PRO A 94 -1.25 26.26 -11.42
CA PRO A 94 -0.01 26.14 -12.22
C PRO A 94 0.92 24.98 -11.79
N TRP A 95 0.49 24.11 -10.90
CA TRP A 95 1.31 23.06 -10.30
C TRP A 95 1.58 21.93 -11.30
N GLN A 96 2.79 21.45 -11.32
CA GLN A 96 3.22 20.30 -12.12
C GLN A 96 3.93 19.28 -11.24
N PHE A 97 3.87 18.00 -11.64
CA PHE A 97 4.65 16.96 -10.98
C PHE A 97 6.15 17.26 -11.16
N PRO A 98 6.97 17.18 -10.10
CA PRO A 98 8.41 17.36 -10.22
C PRO A 98 8.97 16.38 -11.25
N LYS A 99 9.81 16.86 -12.14
CA LYS A 99 10.60 15.99 -13.02
C LYS A 99 11.72 15.40 -12.17
N VAL A 100 11.65 14.10 -11.96
CA VAL A 100 12.69 13.29 -11.29
C VAL A 100 13.51 12.61 -12.35
#